data_7b48998b4b32546d309d294e83fbef1b
#
_entry.id   7b48998b4b32546d309d294e83fbef1b
#
_cell.length_a   1.000
_cell.length_b   1.000
_cell.length_c   1.000
_cell.angle_alpha   90.00
_cell.angle_beta   90.00
_cell.angle_gamma   90.00
#
_symmetry.space_group_name_H-M   'P 1'
#
loop_
_entity.id
_entity.type
_entity.pdbx_description
1 polymer ?
#
loop_
_entity_poly.entity_id
_entity_poly.type
_entity_poly.pdbx_seq_one_letter_code
_entity_poly.pdbx_strand_id
1 'polypeptide(L)'
;RATHIWLQDVTALDELLEADFTDLSQDRVYKTSDLLLRHKQQIEDHLRSRERSLFNLEEKIILYDLTNTFFEGSGRYNGKAHFGPSKEKRSDCPLVTLGMVLDTDGFPKRTEVFGGNVSEPGTLEVMINSLAFANMPTKPLIVMDAGIATESNILWLKEKGYGYIVVSRKKKIELFPETEMITVRDDKRKLIRASLVKGPDDDEITLHCHFTDKEIKEKGIRNLFEHRFEEELDKACHALSKKHGTKRYD
;
A
#
# COMPACT_ATOMS: atom_id res chain seq x y z
N ARG A 1 11.13 7.04 25.88
CA ARG A 1 11.81 8.07 26.68
C ARG A 1 11.20 9.45 26.44
N ALA A 2 11.07 9.92 25.22
CA ALA A 2 10.49 11.23 24.91
C ALA A 2 9.05 11.37 25.46
N THR A 3 8.19 10.37 25.25
CA THR A 3 6.81 10.34 25.74
C THR A 3 6.73 10.43 27.28
N HIS A 4 7.62 9.78 27.98
CA HIS A 4 7.69 9.81 29.44
C HIS A 4 7.99 11.23 29.94
N ILE A 5 9.02 11.88 29.40
CA ILE A 5 9.38 13.27 29.72
C ILE A 5 8.22 14.23 29.36
N TRP A 6 7.61 14.04 28.20
CA TRP A 6 6.50 14.86 27.74
C TRP A 6 5.28 14.78 28.69
N LEU A 7 4.97 13.57 29.19
CA LEU A 7 3.87 13.38 30.14
C LEU A 7 4.14 14.06 31.50
N GLN A 8 5.39 14.09 31.95
CA GLN A 8 5.75 14.65 33.26
C GLN A 8 5.96 16.16 33.21
N ASP A 9 6.60 16.68 32.14
CA ASP A 9 7.18 18.02 32.17
C ASP A 9 6.53 19.00 31.19
N VAL A 10 5.72 18.52 30.22
CA VAL A 10 5.30 19.33 29.07
C VAL A 10 3.79 19.41 28.91
N THR A 11 3.06 18.38 29.32
CA THR A 11 1.60 18.31 29.15
C THR A 11 0.86 18.61 30.45
N ALA A 12 -0.36 19.12 30.34
CA ALA A 12 -1.31 19.25 31.46
C ALA A 12 -2.32 18.08 31.49
N LEU A 13 -1.96 16.91 30.97
CA LEU A 13 -2.83 15.73 31.00
C LEU A 13 -3.06 15.18 32.40
N ASP A 14 -2.13 15.36 33.30
CA ASP A 14 -2.26 15.04 34.71
C ASP A 14 -3.43 15.79 35.33
N GLU A 15 -3.55 17.09 35.11
CA GLU A 15 -4.68 17.93 35.58
C GLU A 15 -6.00 17.49 34.92
N LEU A 16 -6.02 17.26 33.59
CA LEU A 16 -7.22 16.87 32.86
C LEU A 16 -7.75 15.49 33.26
N LEU A 17 -6.86 14.57 33.61
CA LEU A 17 -7.19 13.18 33.95
C LEU A 17 -7.28 12.98 35.48
N GLU A 18 -7.04 14.02 36.26
CA GLU A 18 -6.96 13.95 37.73
C GLU A 18 -5.99 12.84 38.19
N ALA A 19 -4.86 12.71 37.49
CA ALA A 19 -3.88 11.64 37.69
C ALA A 19 -2.50 12.22 38.00
N ASP A 20 -1.79 11.60 38.94
CA ASP A 20 -0.40 11.97 39.25
C ASP A 20 0.59 11.27 38.35
N PHE A 21 1.33 12.02 37.54
CA PHE A 21 2.39 11.52 36.68
C PHE A 21 3.81 11.71 37.28
N THR A 22 3.93 12.26 38.47
CA THR A 22 5.23 12.55 39.10
C THR A 22 6.08 11.30 39.25
N ASP A 23 5.46 10.19 39.67
CA ASP A 23 6.10 8.89 39.84
C ASP A 23 5.92 7.93 38.64
N LEU A 24 5.50 8.47 37.48
CA LEU A 24 5.34 7.66 36.26
C LEU A 24 6.69 7.15 35.79
N SER A 25 6.92 5.84 35.87
CA SER A 25 8.14 5.25 35.36
C SER A 25 8.08 5.03 33.82
N GLN A 26 9.23 5.12 33.17
CA GLN A 26 9.34 4.80 31.73
C GLN A 26 8.84 3.37 31.42
N ASP A 27 9.08 2.41 32.32
CA ASP A 27 8.62 1.03 32.20
C ASP A 27 7.09 0.91 32.17
N ARG A 28 6.36 1.74 32.94
CA ARG A 28 4.89 1.77 32.88
C ARG A 28 4.38 2.22 31.52
N VAL A 29 5.06 3.18 30.87
CA VAL A 29 4.70 3.62 29.53
C VAL A 29 4.86 2.49 28.51
N TYR A 30 5.94 1.70 28.59
CA TYR A 30 6.12 0.51 27.73
C TYR A 30 5.09 -0.59 28.04
N LYS A 31 4.82 -0.87 29.32
CA LYS A 31 3.79 -1.86 29.71
C LYS A 31 2.38 -1.45 29.24
N THR A 32 2.09 -0.16 29.09
CA THR A 32 0.83 0.29 28.51
C THR A 32 0.72 -0.12 27.03
N SER A 33 1.81 -0.03 26.27
CA SER A 33 1.82 -0.53 24.87
C SER A 33 1.56 -2.04 24.81
N ASP A 34 2.12 -2.83 25.73
CA ASP A 34 1.86 -4.26 25.80
C ASP A 34 0.40 -4.57 26.19
N LEU A 35 -0.20 -3.75 27.03
CA LEU A 35 -1.62 -3.85 27.38
C LEU A 35 -2.51 -3.57 26.18
N LEU A 36 -2.23 -2.49 25.43
CA LEU A 36 -2.96 -2.16 24.20
C LEU A 36 -2.83 -3.27 23.16
N LEU A 37 -1.64 -3.85 23.00
CA LEU A 37 -1.41 -4.95 22.07
C LEU A 37 -2.22 -6.20 22.44
N ARG A 38 -2.30 -6.54 23.73
CA ARG A 38 -3.12 -7.67 24.22
C ARG A 38 -4.61 -7.51 23.93
N HIS A 39 -5.11 -6.28 23.95
CA HIS A 39 -6.51 -5.97 23.71
C HIS A 39 -6.77 -5.40 22.31
N LYS A 40 -5.77 -5.42 21.42
CA LYS A 40 -5.81 -4.81 20.09
C LYS A 40 -7.09 -5.16 19.33
N GLN A 41 -7.43 -6.44 19.23
CA GLN A 41 -8.60 -6.88 18.47
C GLN A 41 -9.90 -6.33 19.08
N GLN A 42 -10.03 -6.37 20.41
CA GLN A 42 -11.21 -5.83 21.10
C GLN A 42 -11.36 -4.32 20.90
N ILE A 43 -10.23 -3.59 20.92
CA ILE A 43 -10.19 -2.14 20.68
C ILE A 43 -10.60 -1.85 19.23
N GLU A 44 -10.03 -2.52 18.25
CA GLU A 44 -10.36 -2.35 16.84
C GLU A 44 -11.83 -2.67 16.56
N ASP A 45 -12.37 -3.76 17.09
CA ASP A 45 -13.76 -4.15 16.94
C ASP A 45 -14.71 -3.14 17.61
N HIS A 46 -14.35 -2.62 18.77
CA HIS A 46 -15.10 -1.56 19.47
C HIS A 46 -15.12 -0.26 18.67
N LEU A 47 -13.96 0.22 18.20
CA LEU A 47 -13.84 1.43 17.39
C LEU A 47 -14.66 1.31 16.11
N ARG A 48 -14.55 0.20 15.39
CA ARG A 48 -15.34 -0.09 14.18
C ARG A 48 -16.85 -0.04 14.45
N SER A 49 -17.30 -0.60 15.57
CA SER A 49 -18.70 -0.53 15.97
C SER A 49 -19.14 0.89 16.28
N ARG A 50 -18.30 1.68 16.98
CA ARG A 50 -18.57 3.08 17.30
C ARG A 50 -18.62 3.97 16.07
N GLU A 51 -17.69 3.81 15.14
CA GLU A 51 -17.63 4.54 13.86
C GLU A 51 -18.90 4.31 13.05
N ARG A 52 -19.32 3.04 12.91
CA ARG A 52 -20.57 2.68 12.25
C ARG A 52 -21.77 3.36 12.88
N SER A 53 -21.84 3.39 14.21
CA SER A 53 -22.95 3.98 14.96
C SER A 53 -22.95 5.52 14.91
N LEU A 54 -21.76 6.18 14.98
CA LEU A 54 -21.65 7.63 15.04
C LEU A 54 -21.79 8.29 13.67
N PHE A 55 -21.24 7.67 12.63
CA PHE A 55 -21.14 8.25 11.29
C PHE A 55 -22.04 7.55 10.26
N ASN A 56 -22.79 6.53 10.67
CA ASN A 56 -23.63 5.71 9.80
C ASN A 56 -22.86 5.16 8.58
N LEU A 57 -21.61 4.75 8.81
CA LEU A 57 -20.73 4.26 7.76
C LEU A 57 -21.14 2.87 7.29
N GLU A 58 -21.24 2.70 5.98
CA GLU A 58 -21.46 1.42 5.35
C GLU A 58 -20.13 0.89 4.79
N GLU A 59 -19.75 -0.32 5.19
CA GLU A 59 -18.54 -0.98 4.70
C GLU A 59 -18.78 -1.60 3.31
N LYS A 60 -19.07 -0.76 2.31
CA LYS A 60 -19.30 -1.19 0.91
C LYS A 60 -18.00 -1.43 0.15
N ILE A 61 -16.98 -0.64 0.46
CA ILE A 61 -15.68 -0.71 -0.19
C ILE A 61 -14.62 -0.69 0.92
N ILE A 62 -13.65 -1.56 0.81
CA ILE A 62 -12.47 -1.59 1.66
C ILE A 62 -11.20 -1.53 0.83
N LEU A 63 -10.21 -0.80 1.34
CA LEU A 63 -8.89 -0.68 0.75
C LEU A 63 -7.92 -1.50 1.58
N TYR A 64 -7.13 -2.34 0.94
CA TYR A 64 -6.10 -3.14 1.57
C TYR A 64 -4.73 -2.82 0.97
N ASP A 65 -3.79 -2.44 1.81
CA ASP A 65 -2.40 -2.19 1.43
C ASP A 65 -1.42 -2.68 2.49
N LEU A 66 -0.17 -2.85 2.05
CA LEU A 66 0.96 -3.26 2.87
C LEU A 66 2.05 -2.20 2.84
N THR A 67 2.64 -1.93 4.00
CA THR A 67 3.82 -1.07 4.11
C THR A 67 4.90 -1.72 4.95
N ASN A 68 6.15 -1.37 4.69
CA ASN A 68 7.30 -1.91 5.42
C ASN A 68 7.82 -0.91 6.46
N THR A 69 8.22 -1.42 7.62
CA THR A 69 8.91 -0.65 8.65
C THR A 69 10.22 -1.35 8.99
N PHE A 70 11.31 -0.60 8.96
CA PHE A 70 12.67 -1.12 9.14
C PHE A 70 13.14 -0.94 10.58
N PHE A 71 13.99 -1.85 11.02
CA PHE A 71 14.73 -1.72 12.26
C PHE A 71 16.13 -1.19 11.96
N GLU A 72 16.45 0.01 12.44
CA GLU A 72 17.80 0.58 12.39
C GLU A 72 18.73 -0.16 13.38
N GLY A 73 18.94 -1.44 13.15
CA GLY A 73 19.70 -2.32 13.99
C GLY A 73 19.35 -3.79 13.75
N SER A 74 19.82 -4.69 14.62
CA SER A 74 19.67 -6.12 14.38
C SER A 74 18.25 -6.65 14.50
N GLY A 75 17.34 -5.97 15.21
CA GLY A 75 15.97 -6.42 15.47
C GLY A 75 15.87 -7.82 16.12
N ARG A 76 16.99 -8.39 16.61
CA ARG A 76 17.15 -9.82 16.96
C ARG A 76 16.19 -10.34 18.03
N TYR A 77 15.63 -9.45 18.85
CA TYR A 77 14.66 -9.81 19.88
C TYR A 77 13.21 -9.76 19.41
N ASN A 78 12.98 -9.32 18.16
CA ASN A 78 11.67 -9.30 17.56
C ASN A 78 11.52 -10.48 16.59
N GLY A 79 10.70 -11.47 16.95
CA GLY A 79 10.49 -12.66 16.15
C GLY A 79 9.83 -12.43 14.78
N LYS A 80 9.33 -11.21 14.51
CA LYS A 80 8.78 -10.81 13.21
C LYS A 80 9.79 -10.01 12.36
N ALA A 81 10.91 -9.55 12.96
CA ALA A 81 11.94 -8.81 12.23
C ALA A 81 12.78 -9.74 11.36
N HIS A 82 12.57 -9.71 10.06
CA HIS A 82 13.27 -10.52 9.07
C HIS A 82 13.75 -9.67 7.90
N PHE A 83 14.82 -10.11 7.25
CA PHE A 83 15.19 -9.56 5.94
C PHE A 83 14.20 -10.07 4.90
N GLY A 84 13.75 -9.19 4.02
CA GLY A 84 12.76 -9.52 3.01
C GLY A 84 12.66 -8.49 1.90
N PRO A 85 11.78 -8.71 0.92
CA PRO A 85 11.51 -7.76 -0.14
C PRO A 85 11.01 -6.44 0.44
N SER A 86 11.53 -5.32 -0.05
CA SER A 86 11.17 -4.00 0.40
C SER A 86 10.87 -3.09 -0.78
N LYS A 87 9.82 -2.27 -0.66
CA LYS A 87 9.46 -1.26 -1.66
C LYS A 87 10.60 -0.23 -1.85
N GLU A 88 11.34 0.06 -0.79
CA GLU A 88 12.50 0.98 -0.77
C GLU A 88 13.81 0.32 -1.19
N LYS A 89 13.80 -0.99 -1.51
CA LYS A 89 14.98 -1.77 -1.92
C LYS A 89 16.13 -1.76 -0.88
N ARG A 90 15.80 -1.60 0.39
CA ARG A 90 16.76 -1.73 1.48
C ARG A 90 17.00 -3.21 1.80
N SER A 91 18.26 -3.59 1.83
CA SER A 91 18.71 -4.96 2.19
C SER A 91 19.64 -4.98 3.40
N ASP A 92 19.90 -3.81 3.98
CA ASP A 92 20.83 -3.60 5.10
C ASP A 92 20.17 -3.76 6.47
N CYS A 93 18.86 -3.69 6.56
CA CYS A 93 18.10 -3.77 7.80
C CYS A 93 16.99 -4.82 7.75
N PRO A 94 16.72 -5.54 8.88
CA PRO A 94 15.51 -6.34 8.99
C PRO A 94 14.27 -5.45 9.05
N LEU A 95 13.15 -5.97 8.58
CA LEU A 95 11.89 -5.26 8.51
C LEU A 95 10.73 -6.08 9.07
N VAL A 96 9.61 -5.42 9.32
CA VAL A 96 8.28 -6.01 9.49
C VAL A 96 7.35 -5.42 8.45
N THR A 97 6.31 -6.16 8.09
CA THR A 97 5.29 -5.69 7.16
C THR A 97 4.00 -5.40 7.91
N LEU A 98 3.51 -4.17 7.81
CA LEU A 98 2.23 -3.75 8.36
C LEU A 98 1.16 -3.87 7.26
N GLY A 99 0.17 -4.72 7.50
CA GLY A 99 -1.07 -4.75 6.71
C GLY A 99 -2.13 -3.86 7.35
N MET A 100 -2.83 -3.09 6.53
CA MET A 100 -3.89 -2.20 6.98
C MET A 100 -5.11 -2.30 6.06
N VAL A 101 -6.28 -2.35 6.67
CA VAL A 101 -7.56 -2.24 5.98
C VAL A 101 -8.23 -0.95 6.37
N LEU A 102 -8.60 -0.15 5.37
CA LEU A 102 -9.33 1.11 5.53
C LEU A 102 -10.69 1.01 4.85
N ASP A 103 -11.64 1.83 5.29
CA ASP A 103 -12.85 2.12 4.51
C ASP A 103 -12.64 3.28 3.53
N THR A 104 -13.70 3.67 2.81
CA THR A 104 -13.68 4.79 1.85
C THR A 104 -13.45 6.15 2.48
N ASP A 105 -13.75 6.29 3.75
CA ASP A 105 -13.60 7.53 4.51
C ASP A 105 -12.23 7.63 5.18
N GLY A 106 -11.40 6.58 5.05
CA GLY A 106 -10.04 6.49 5.57
C GLY A 106 -9.94 5.99 7.00
N PHE A 107 -11.03 5.48 7.59
CA PHE A 107 -10.99 4.89 8.93
C PHE A 107 -10.33 3.51 8.91
N PRO A 108 -9.34 3.26 9.78
CA PRO A 108 -8.74 1.93 9.93
C PRO A 108 -9.75 0.93 10.51
N LYS A 109 -9.95 -0.18 9.82
CA LYS A 109 -10.83 -1.26 10.29
C LYS A 109 -10.07 -2.41 10.92
N ARG A 110 -8.88 -2.67 10.45
CA ARG A 110 -7.99 -3.72 10.95
C ARG A 110 -6.55 -3.43 10.58
N THR A 111 -5.66 -3.76 11.49
CA THR A 111 -4.22 -3.75 11.25
C THR A 111 -3.62 -5.11 11.62
N GLU A 112 -2.56 -5.52 10.95
CA GLU A 112 -1.79 -6.71 11.32
C GLU A 112 -0.31 -6.51 11.00
N VAL A 113 0.56 -7.00 11.90
CA VAL A 113 2.00 -6.96 11.70
C VAL A 113 2.46 -8.36 11.30
N PHE A 114 2.95 -8.48 10.09
CA PHE A 114 3.52 -9.70 9.53
C PHE A 114 5.04 -9.70 9.65
N GLY A 115 5.64 -10.89 9.51
CA GLY A 115 7.09 -11.01 9.38
C GLY A 115 7.62 -10.28 8.16
N GLY A 116 8.83 -9.75 8.23
CA GLY A 116 9.44 -9.01 7.12
C GLY A 116 9.70 -9.83 5.86
N ASN A 117 9.72 -11.15 5.98
CA ASN A 117 9.88 -12.11 4.88
C ASN A 117 8.56 -12.66 4.34
N VAL A 118 7.41 -12.11 4.77
CA VAL A 118 6.10 -12.57 4.30
C VAL A 118 5.92 -12.30 2.82
N SER A 119 5.26 -13.22 2.12
CA SER A 119 4.79 -12.98 0.77
C SER A 119 3.56 -12.09 0.79
N GLU A 120 3.58 -10.94 0.10
CA GLU A 120 2.43 -10.01 0.05
C GLU A 120 1.11 -10.71 -0.29
N PRO A 121 1.03 -11.59 -1.31
CA PRO A 121 -0.20 -12.31 -1.61
C PRO A 121 -0.75 -13.16 -0.47
N GLY A 122 0.12 -13.76 0.34
CA GLY A 122 -0.29 -14.64 1.45
C GLY A 122 -0.95 -13.92 2.62
N THR A 123 -0.95 -12.59 2.63
CA THR A 123 -1.53 -11.79 3.71
C THR A 123 -3.03 -11.48 3.54
N LEU A 124 -3.54 -11.51 2.30
CA LEU A 124 -4.91 -11.10 1.97
C LEU A 124 -5.94 -11.92 2.73
N GLU A 125 -5.87 -13.24 2.65
CA GLU A 125 -6.84 -14.13 3.28
C GLU A 125 -6.88 -13.93 4.80
N VAL A 126 -5.73 -13.80 5.44
CA VAL A 126 -5.62 -13.57 6.90
C VAL A 126 -6.33 -12.27 7.28
N MET A 127 -6.09 -11.19 6.53
CA MET A 127 -6.68 -9.88 6.81
C MET A 127 -8.19 -9.87 6.62
N ILE A 128 -8.68 -10.39 5.50
CA ILE A 128 -10.12 -10.38 5.19
C ILE A 128 -10.91 -11.28 6.14
N ASN A 129 -10.39 -12.46 6.48
CA ASN A 129 -11.02 -13.36 7.43
C ASN A 129 -11.10 -12.75 8.84
N SER A 130 -10.12 -11.93 9.24
CA SER A 130 -10.13 -11.27 10.56
C SER A 130 -11.24 -10.23 10.72
N LEU A 131 -11.85 -9.77 9.63
CA LEU A 131 -12.90 -8.75 9.63
C LEU A 131 -14.33 -9.31 9.73
N ALA A 132 -14.48 -10.64 9.76
CA ALA A 132 -15.76 -11.34 9.87
C ALA A 132 -16.82 -10.92 8.83
N PHE A 133 -16.41 -10.46 7.64
CA PHE A 133 -17.31 -10.10 6.54
C PHE A 133 -18.12 -11.30 6.00
N ALA A 134 -17.68 -12.52 6.33
CA ALA A 134 -18.37 -13.74 5.91
C ALA A 134 -19.86 -13.78 6.35
N ASN A 135 -20.17 -13.13 7.46
CA ASN A 135 -21.51 -13.09 8.05
C ASN A 135 -22.36 -11.90 7.57
N MET A 136 -21.82 -11.04 6.68
CA MET A 136 -22.57 -9.90 6.16
C MET A 136 -23.50 -10.33 5.01
N PRO A 137 -24.72 -9.77 4.91
CA PRO A 137 -25.64 -10.08 3.81
C PRO A 137 -25.10 -9.63 2.45
N THR A 138 -24.32 -8.53 2.43
CA THR A 138 -23.61 -8.03 1.25
C THR A 138 -22.15 -7.87 1.60
N LYS A 139 -21.28 -8.56 0.86
CA LYS A 139 -19.84 -8.47 1.06
C LYS A 139 -19.27 -7.20 0.45
N PRO A 140 -18.27 -6.58 1.08
CA PRO A 140 -17.65 -5.39 0.55
C PRO A 140 -16.85 -5.67 -0.74
N LEU A 141 -16.67 -4.63 -1.53
CA LEU A 141 -15.74 -4.60 -2.66
C LEU A 141 -14.31 -4.37 -2.13
N ILE A 142 -13.38 -5.22 -2.52
CA ILE A 142 -11.98 -5.15 -2.06
C ILE A 142 -11.12 -4.44 -3.09
N VAL A 143 -10.50 -3.35 -2.70
CA VAL A 143 -9.51 -2.62 -3.52
C VAL A 143 -8.13 -2.93 -3.00
N MET A 144 -7.24 -3.41 -3.88
CA MET A 144 -5.88 -3.79 -3.51
C MET A 144 -4.88 -3.52 -4.62
N ASP A 145 -3.59 -3.46 -4.25
CA ASP A 145 -2.48 -3.30 -5.18
C ASP A 145 -2.30 -4.56 -6.07
N ALA A 146 -1.72 -4.35 -7.25
CA ALA A 146 -1.30 -5.40 -8.17
C ALA A 146 -0.32 -6.41 -7.55
N GLY A 147 0.45 -6.04 -6.53
CA GLY A 147 1.35 -6.92 -5.76
C GLY A 147 0.60 -8.05 -5.07
N ILE A 148 -0.56 -7.73 -4.52
CA ILE A 148 -1.43 -8.64 -3.78
C ILE A 148 -2.35 -9.43 -4.71
N ALA A 149 -2.72 -8.86 -5.86
CA ALA A 149 -3.69 -9.40 -6.82
C ALA A 149 -3.11 -10.52 -7.69
N THR A 150 -2.75 -11.64 -7.08
CA THR A 150 -2.38 -12.87 -7.80
C THR A 150 -3.61 -13.63 -8.30
N GLU A 151 -3.44 -14.51 -9.26
CA GLU A 151 -4.53 -15.36 -9.77
C GLU A 151 -5.18 -16.16 -8.63
N SER A 152 -4.39 -16.71 -7.71
CA SER A 152 -4.90 -17.45 -6.55
C SER A 152 -5.75 -16.57 -5.63
N ASN A 153 -5.34 -15.33 -5.37
CA ASN A 153 -6.10 -14.39 -4.56
C ASN A 153 -7.40 -13.95 -5.24
N ILE A 154 -7.37 -13.73 -6.55
CA ILE A 154 -8.56 -13.40 -7.33
C ILE A 154 -9.55 -14.56 -7.32
N LEU A 155 -9.09 -15.80 -7.54
CA LEU A 155 -9.94 -17.00 -7.45
C LEU A 155 -10.54 -17.14 -6.06
N TRP A 156 -9.74 -16.98 -5.01
CA TRP A 156 -10.22 -17.04 -3.62
C TRP A 156 -11.31 -15.99 -3.35
N LEU A 157 -11.13 -14.75 -3.81
CA LEU A 157 -12.15 -13.69 -3.66
C LEU A 157 -13.45 -14.06 -4.38
N LYS A 158 -13.37 -14.56 -5.62
CA LYS A 158 -14.52 -15.03 -6.40
C LYS A 158 -15.27 -16.18 -5.70
N GLU A 159 -14.54 -17.20 -5.24
CA GLU A 159 -15.11 -18.33 -4.50
C GLU A 159 -15.80 -17.91 -3.21
N LYS A 160 -15.25 -16.91 -2.51
CA LYS A 160 -15.86 -16.34 -1.32
C LYS A 160 -16.95 -15.31 -1.63
N GLY A 161 -17.21 -14.97 -2.88
CA GLY A 161 -18.23 -14.02 -3.33
C GLY A 161 -17.92 -12.56 -3.01
N TYR A 162 -16.63 -12.18 -2.96
CA TYR A 162 -16.19 -10.80 -2.86
C TYR A 162 -16.06 -10.18 -4.25
N GLY A 163 -16.50 -8.92 -4.39
CA GLY A 163 -16.09 -8.08 -5.52
C GLY A 163 -14.68 -7.55 -5.31
N TYR A 164 -13.99 -7.16 -6.39
CA TYR A 164 -12.65 -6.60 -6.30
C TYR A 164 -12.36 -5.55 -7.37
N ILE A 165 -11.46 -4.63 -7.05
CA ILE A 165 -10.83 -3.69 -7.99
C ILE A 165 -9.32 -3.81 -7.81
N VAL A 166 -8.63 -4.08 -8.93
CA VAL A 166 -7.18 -4.27 -8.94
C VAL A 166 -6.56 -3.65 -10.19
N VAL A 167 -5.31 -3.23 -10.08
CA VAL A 167 -4.54 -2.79 -11.25
C VAL A 167 -4.12 -4.01 -12.05
N SER A 168 -4.52 -4.08 -13.33
CA SER A 168 -4.12 -5.17 -14.22
C SER A 168 -2.62 -5.14 -14.51
N ARG A 169 -1.97 -6.31 -14.44
CA ARG A 169 -0.58 -6.52 -14.86
C ARG A 169 -0.45 -6.90 -16.33
N LYS A 170 -1.56 -7.05 -17.07
CA LYS A 170 -1.54 -7.41 -18.51
C LYS A 170 -0.86 -6.29 -19.28
N LYS A 171 0.26 -6.61 -19.94
CA LYS A 171 1.08 -5.65 -20.70
C LYS A 171 0.49 -5.26 -22.06
N LYS A 172 -0.40 -6.05 -22.62
CA LYS A 172 -1.09 -5.74 -23.87
C LYS A 172 -2.46 -5.16 -23.56
N ILE A 173 -2.53 -3.85 -23.62
CA ILE A 173 -3.79 -3.12 -23.69
C ILE A 173 -3.95 -2.78 -25.17
N GLU A 174 -5.01 -3.24 -25.80
CA GLU A 174 -5.44 -2.68 -27.08
C GLU A 174 -5.80 -1.22 -26.82
N LEU A 175 -5.15 -0.32 -27.54
CA LEU A 175 -5.42 1.11 -27.42
C LEU A 175 -6.81 1.34 -28.00
N PHE A 176 -7.78 1.65 -27.14
CA PHE A 176 -9.10 2.11 -27.58
C PHE A 176 -9.00 3.52 -28.13
N PRO A 177 -9.76 3.84 -29.20
CA PRO A 177 -9.81 5.18 -29.70
C PRO A 177 -10.22 6.15 -28.58
N GLU A 178 -9.51 7.27 -28.44
CA GLU A 178 -9.83 8.30 -27.42
C GLU A 178 -11.27 8.81 -27.50
N THR A 179 -11.90 8.69 -28.67
CA THR A 179 -13.29 9.06 -28.93
C THR A 179 -14.34 8.26 -28.17
N GLU A 180 -13.96 7.06 -27.67
CA GLU A 180 -14.88 6.21 -26.90
C GLU A 180 -14.71 6.37 -25.37
N MET A 181 -13.81 7.24 -24.93
CA MET A 181 -13.56 7.48 -23.53
C MET A 181 -14.44 8.60 -22.98
N ILE A 182 -15.03 8.36 -21.82
CA ILE A 182 -15.75 9.40 -21.06
C ILE A 182 -14.78 10.17 -20.16
N THR A 183 -15.00 11.46 -20.01
CA THR A 183 -14.23 12.25 -19.04
C THR A 183 -14.78 12.02 -17.64
N VAL A 184 -13.95 11.45 -16.77
CA VAL A 184 -14.28 11.16 -15.37
C VAL A 184 -13.90 12.33 -14.47
N ARG A 185 -12.80 13.02 -14.80
CA ARG A 185 -12.31 14.16 -14.06
C ARG A 185 -11.68 15.18 -14.99
N ASP A 186 -12.06 16.44 -14.83
CA ASP A 186 -11.49 17.58 -15.54
C ASP A 186 -11.20 18.70 -14.53
N ASP A 187 -10.05 18.58 -13.86
CA ASP A 187 -9.48 19.65 -13.05
C ASP A 187 -8.40 20.37 -13.85
N LYS A 188 -8.17 21.67 -13.59
CA LYS A 188 -7.18 22.53 -14.27
C LYS A 188 -5.79 21.93 -14.49
N ARG A 189 -5.48 20.78 -13.89
CA ARG A 189 -4.21 20.05 -14.00
C ARG A 189 -4.34 18.53 -14.17
N LYS A 190 -5.56 17.97 -14.19
CA LYS A 190 -5.71 16.49 -14.22
C LYS A 190 -6.93 16.12 -15.06
N LEU A 191 -6.71 15.90 -16.33
CA LEU A 191 -7.72 15.29 -17.19
C LEU A 191 -7.61 13.76 -17.08
N ILE A 192 -8.69 13.13 -16.64
CA ILE A 192 -8.81 11.68 -16.56
C ILE A 192 -9.96 11.25 -17.46
N ARG A 193 -9.65 10.41 -18.44
CA ARG A 193 -10.62 9.76 -19.31
C ARG A 193 -10.65 8.28 -19.01
N ALA A 194 -11.81 7.65 -19.13
CA ALA A 194 -11.96 6.23 -18.89
C ALA A 194 -12.92 5.57 -19.88
N SER A 195 -12.69 4.32 -20.19
CA SER A 195 -13.61 3.46 -20.92
C SER A 195 -13.74 2.11 -20.22
N LEU A 196 -14.94 1.52 -20.28
CA LEU A 196 -15.21 0.19 -19.76
C LEU A 196 -15.15 -0.79 -20.91
N VAL A 197 -14.37 -1.86 -20.72
CA VAL A 197 -14.24 -2.95 -21.66
C VAL A 197 -14.63 -4.25 -20.98
N LYS A 198 -15.59 -4.95 -21.55
CA LYS A 198 -15.92 -6.30 -21.13
C LYS A 198 -14.91 -7.27 -21.72
N GLY A 199 -14.34 -8.13 -20.89
CA GLY A 199 -13.50 -9.22 -21.32
C GLY A 199 -14.28 -10.26 -22.14
N PRO A 200 -13.59 -11.18 -22.86
CA PRO A 200 -14.24 -12.28 -23.58
C PRO A 200 -15.01 -13.22 -22.64
N ASP A 201 -14.60 -13.33 -21.39
CA ASP A 201 -15.29 -14.02 -20.32
C ASP A 201 -16.10 -12.96 -19.55
N ASP A 202 -17.41 -12.99 -19.64
CA ASP A 202 -18.36 -11.96 -19.14
C ASP A 202 -18.24 -11.61 -17.65
N ASP A 203 -17.36 -12.26 -16.91
CA ASP A 203 -17.23 -12.11 -15.45
C ASP A 203 -16.32 -10.93 -15.02
N GLU A 204 -15.49 -10.39 -15.89
CA GLU A 204 -14.56 -9.31 -15.56
C GLU A 204 -14.76 -8.07 -16.43
N ILE A 205 -14.87 -6.92 -15.77
CA ILE A 205 -14.92 -5.63 -16.45
C ILE A 205 -13.54 -4.98 -16.30
N THR A 206 -12.92 -4.63 -17.43
CA THR A 206 -11.67 -3.88 -17.44
C THR A 206 -11.96 -2.39 -17.61
N LEU A 207 -11.47 -1.57 -16.68
CA LEU A 207 -11.51 -0.12 -16.78
C LEU A 207 -10.18 0.38 -17.35
N HIS A 208 -10.23 0.94 -18.55
CA HIS A 208 -9.09 1.64 -19.15
C HIS A 208 -9.11 3.10 -18.71
N CYS A 209 -8.05 3.54 -18.03
CA CYS A 209 -7.91 4.92 -17.59
C CYS A 209 -6.75 5.59 -18.32
N HIS A 210 -7.00 6.75 -18.90
CA HIS A 210 -6.01 7.63 -19.49
C HIS A 210 -5.81 8.89 -18.64
N PHE A 211 -4.57 9.12 -18.20
CA PHE A 211 -4.17 10.26 -17.37
C PHE A 211 -3.21 11.14 -18.16
N THR A 212 -3.63 12.34 -18.51
CA THR A 212 -2.81 13.27 -19.30
C THR A 212 -1.48 13.62 -18.60
N ASP A 213 -1.51 13.88 -17.30
CA ASP A 213 -0.29 14.20 -16.53
C ASP A 213 0.70 13.03 -16.50
N LYS A 214 0.19 11.81 -16.43
CA LYS A 214 1.03 10.61 -16.45
C LYS A 214 1.67 10.44 -17.82
N GLU A 215 0.93 10.65 -18.89
CA GLU A 215 1.43 10.60 -20.26
C GLU A 215 2.53 11.64 -20.49
N ILE A 216 2.33 12.89 -20.06
CA ILE A 216 3.34 13.95 -20.16
C ILE A 216 4.61 13.57 -19.40
N LYS A 217 4.47 13.03 -18.18
CA LYS A 217 5.60 12.60 -17.37
C LYS A 217 6.34 11.42 -18.04
N GLU A 218 5.62 10.43 -18.56
CA GLU A 218 6.22 9.27 -19.24
C GLU A 218 6.94 9.67 -20.53
N LYS A 219 6.35 10.59 -21.31
CA LYS A 219 7.01 11.19 -22.49
C LYS A 219 8.29 11.93 -22.09
N GLY A 220 8.25 12.73 -21.03
CA GLY A 220 9.44 13.45 -20.52
C GLY A 220 10.56 12.48 -20.08
N ILE A 221 10.21 11.38 -19.41
CA ILE A 221 11.18 10.34 -19.01
C ILE A 221 11.77 9.66 -20.25
N ARG A 222 10.92 9.29 -21.23
CA ARG A 222 11.37 8.68 -22.49
C ARG A 222 12.35 9.58 -23.23
N ASN A 223 12.01 10.85 -23.43
CA ASN A 223 12.88 11.82 -24.11
C ASN A 223 14.24 11.97 -23.41
N LEU A 224 14.25 11.96 -22.06
CA LEU A 224 15.48 11.99 -21.29
C LEU A 224 16.36 10.76 -21.52
N PHE A 225 15.76 9.56 -21.60
CA PHE A 225 16.48 8.32 -21.89
C PHE A 225 16.99 8.31 -23.33
N GLU A 226 16.17 8.72 -24.30
CA GLU A 226 16.56 8.83 -25.69
C GLU A 226 17.77 9.78 -25.85
N HIS A 227 17.71 10.96 -25.24
CA HIS A 227 18.82 11.92 -25.28
C HIS A 227 20.11 11.33 -24.67
N ARG A 228 20.04 10.70 -23.51
CA ARG A 228 21.19 10.04 -22.90
C ARG A 228 21.76 8.92 -23.75
N PHE A 229 20.89 8.15 -24.37
CA PHE A 229 21.31 7.08 -25.28
C PHE A 229 22.04 7.63 -26.50
N GLU A 230 21.50 8.69 -27.11
CA GLU A 230 22.14 9.38 -28.25
C GLU A 230 23.51 9.96 -27.85
N GLU A 231 23.62 10.61 -26.69
CA GLU A 231 24.91 11.10 -26.17
C GLU A 231 25.95 9.99 -25.99
N GLU A 232 25.56 8.84 -25.44
CA GLU A 232 26.48 7.70 -25.27
C GLU A 232 26.84 7.06 -26.62
N LEU A 233 25.91 7.03 -27.56
CA LEU A 233 26.15 6.54 -28.92
C LEU A 233 27.18 7.45 -29.64
N ASP A 234 27.04 8.77 -29.56
CA ASP A 234 27.94 9.74 -30.12
C ASP A 234 29.35 9.65 -29.51
N LYS A 235 29.45 9.47 -28.19
CA LYS A 235 30.71 9.20 -27.52
C LYS A 235 31.39 7.93 -28.05
N ALA A 236 30.61 6.85 -28.24
CA ALA A 236 31.12 5.60 -28.77
C ALA A 236 31.57 5.74 -30.23
N CYS A 237 30.80 6.43 -31.09
CA CYS A 237 31.14 6.72 -32.47
C CYS A 237 32.41 7.58 -32.55
N HIS A 238 32.56 8.62 -31.70
CA HIS A 238 33.77 9.44 -31.60
C HIS A 238 34.99 8.65 -31.13
N ALA A 239 34.81 7.69 -30.20
CA ALA A 239 35.89 6.81 -29.76
C ALA A 239 36.36 5.87 -30.86
N LEU A 240 35.44 5.37 -31.68
CA LEU A 240 35.77 4.51 -32.84
C LEU A 240 36.41 5.26 -34.00
N SER A 241 36.05 6.54 -34.20
CA SER A 241 36.65 7.37 -35.27
C SER A 241 38.07 7.83 -34.95
N LYS A 242 38.52 7.85 -33.70
CA LYS A 242 39.91 8.11 -33.29
C LYS A 242 40.76 6.86 -33.61
N LYS A 243 41.59 6.94 -34.62
CA LYS A 243 42.50 5.89 -35.13
C LYS A 243 43.53 5.36 -34.12
N HIS A 244 43.33 5.36 -32.83
CA HIS A 244 44.22 4.81 -31.81
C HIS A 244 43.48 3.90 -30.84
N GLY A 245 43.69 2.59 -31.06
CA GLY A 245 43.46 1.54 -30.08
C GLY A 245 42.07 0.92 -30.12
N THR A 246 41.97 -0.24 -30.71
CA THR A 246 40.88 -1.21 -30.48
C THR A 246 40.78 -1.52 -28.99
N LYS A 247 39.95 -0.80 -28.24
CA LYS A 247 39.43 -1.33 -26.99
C LYS A 247 38.22 -2.19 -27.33
N ARG A 248 38.37 -3.52 -27.22
CA ARG A 248 37.24 -4.42 -27.19
C ARG A 248 36.41 -4.06 -25.95
N TYR A 249 35.18 -3.70 -26.15
CA TYR A 249 34.18 -3.71 -25.12
C TYR A 249 33.56 -5.12 -25.15
N ASP A 250 33.80 -5.92 -24.11
CA ASP A 250 33.09 -7.17 -23.84
C ASP A 250 31.73 -6.86 -23.21
#